data_14cc07234ae671e99dba60e919b9d22b
#
_entry.id   14cc07234ae671e99dba60e919b9d22b
#
_cell.length_a   1.000
_cell.length_b   1.000
_cell.length_c   1.000
_cell.angle_alpha   90.00
_cell.angle_beta   90.00
_cell.angle_gamma   90.00
#
_symmetry.space_group_name_H-M   'P 1'
#
loop_
_entity.id
_entity.type
_entity.pdbx_description
1 polymer ?
#
loop_
_entity_poly.entity_id
_entity_poly.type
_entity_poly.pdbx_seq_one_letter_code
_entity_poly.pdbx_strand_id
1 'polypeptide(L)'
;LDWKPVPIIPKFVDIVVNGIASKNYEIKAYAQDPFSLKERTDYAQSIMRDMNMKDDIMALKESTGIDTFNTSNPEELPGTKEELEVHLQLDYKQSVEIAEEEVINQVLAFNKYSLVNKRVTEDIVTIGIGALKTQFNKAEGVVVEYVDPANLVYSFTNDPNFEDIYYVGEIKSLTLAEIKKTFPKITDAELEMMVRYPGRDGYIANPNYDNDLVQILFFEYKTFIDQVFKIKKTDQGLEKTLQKPDTFNPPQSDNFDRVSRSIEVLFSGAKVMGAPQMLEWKLAENMTRPSSDLTKVNMNYAICAPNLYQG
;
A
#
# COMPACT_ATOMS: atom_id res chain seq x y z
N LEU A 1 32.47 29.54 35.82
CA LEU A 1 31.79 28.27 35.50
C LEU A 1 31.32 28.32 34.06
N ASP A 2 32.00 27.59 33.17
CA ASP A 2 31.61 27.43 31.78
C ASP A 2 30.42 26.45 31.72
N TRP A 3 29.22 27.00 31.63
CA TRP A 3 28.00 26.20 31.43
C TRP A 3 27.94 25.79 29.97
N LYS A 4 28.45 24.57 29.64
CA LYS A 4 28.22 23.97 28.34
C LYS A 4 26.93 23.13 28.43
N PRO A 5 25.89 23.44 27.63
CA PRO A 5 24.70 22.63 27.60
C PRO A 5 25.06 21.21 27.12
N VAL A 6 24.69 20.19 27.91
CA VAL A 6 24.87 18.79 27.50
C VAL A 6 23.62 18.39 26.73
N PRO A 7 23.74 17.98 25.45
CA PRO A 7 22.59 17.57 24.64
C PRO A 7 22.13 16.17 25.12
N ILE A 8 21.15 16.13 26.02
CA ILE A 8 20.60 14.89 26.57
C ILE A 8 19.50 14.33 25.66
N ILE A 9 18.66 15.20 25.07
CA ILE A 9 17.50 14.83 24.25
C ILE A 9 17.87 13.91 23.09
N PRO A 10 18.90 14.18 22.25
CA PRO A 10 19.26 13.31 21.14
C PRO A 10 19.52 11.85 21.56
N LYS A 11 20.16 11.65 22.72
CA LYS A 11 20.41 10.28 23.21
C LYS A 11 19.12 9.52 23.57
N PHE A 12 18.14 10.22 24.15
CA PHE A 12 16.84 9.61 24.43
C PHE A 12 16.08 9.29 23.15
N VAL A 13 16.09 10.20 22.17
CA VAL A 13 15.51 9.97 20.86
C VAL A 13 16.14 8.75 20.19
N ASP A 14 17.49 8.66 20.17
CA ASP A 14 18.19 7.50 19.61
C ASP A 14 17.83 6.17 20.30
N ILE A 15 17.70 6.17 21.62
CA ILE A 15 17.29 4.98 22.35
C ILE A 15 15.87 4.54 21.98
N VAL A 16 14.93 5.46 21.93
CA VAL A 16 13.54 5.17 21.56
C VAL A 16 13.43 4.70 20.13
N VAL A 17 14.04 5.42 19.18
CA VAL A 17 14.01 5.09 17.74
C VAL A 17 14.65 3.71 17.49
N ASN A 18 15.82 3.45 18.07
CA ASN A 18 16.47 2.14 17.91
C ASN A 18 15.68 1.03 18.63
N GLY A 19 15.05 1.32 19.76
CA GLY A 19 14.18 0.37 20.47
C GLY A 19 12.94 -0.02 19.67
N ILE A 20 12.34 0.91 18.92
CA ILE A 20 11.22 0.63 18.03
C ILE A 20 11.70 -0.08 16.76
N ALA A 21 12.78 0.42 16.14
CA ALA A 21 13.34 -0.13 14.91
C ALA A 21 13.89 -1.56 15.08
N SER A 22 14.29 -1.94 16.30
CA SER A 22 14.77 -3.30 16.62
C SER A 22 13.63 -4.32 16.79
N LYS A 23 12.38 -3.87 16.88
CA LYS A 23 11.24 -4.79 16.94
C LYS A 23 11.08 -5.48 15.59
N ASN A 24 11.30 -6.78 15.59
CA ASN A 24 11.02 -7.60 14.42
C ASN A 24 9.50 -7.68 14.23
N TYR A 25 9.07 -7.49 13.00
CA TYR A 25 7.71 -7.79 12.56
C TYR A 25 7.75 -9.07 11.72
N GLU A 26 6.73 -9.88 11.85
CA GLU A 26 6.53 -11.07 11.05
C GLU A 26 5.38 -10.80 10.09
N ILE A 27 5.60 -11.07 8.81
CA ILE A 27 4.57 -10.94 7.78
C ILE A 27 3.93 -12.29 7.62
N LYS A 28 2.60 -12.34 7.72
CA LYS A 28 1.79 -13.53 7.49
C LYS A 28 0.75 -13.22 6.43
N ALA A 29 0.74 -14.01 5.36
CA ALA A 29 -0.27 -13.96 4.32
C ALA A 29 -1.30 -15.05 4.54
N TYR A 30 -2.56 -14.75 4.25
CA TYR A 30 -3.67 -15.71 4.33
C TYR A 30 -4.50 -15.59 3.05
N ALA A 31 -4.56 -16.65 2.27
CA ALA A 31 -5.40 -16.73 1.10
C ALA A 31 -6.88 -16.83 1.49
N GLN A 32 -7.72 -15.97 0.93
CA GLN A 32 -9.16 -15.89 1.20
C GLN A 32 -10.03 -16.27 -0.01
N ASP A 33 -9.41 -16.67 -1.11
CA ASP A 33 -10.13 -17.10 -2.29
C ASP A 33 -10.83 -18.46 -2.06
N PRO A 34 -11.96 -18.72 -2.76
CA PRO A 34 -12.73 -19.96 -2.55
C PRO A 34 -11.96 -21.24 -2.82
N PHE A 35 -10.97 -21.20 -3.71
CA PHE A 35 -10.14 -22.36 -4.04
C PHE A 35 -9.20 -22.70 -2.88
N SER A 36 -8.49 -21.72 -2.36
CA SER A 36 -7.58 -21.88 -1.22
C SER A 36 -8.30 -22.27 0.06
N LEU A 37 -9.51 -21.73 0.29
CA LEU A 37 -10.36 -22.15 1.41
C LEU A 37 -10.80 -23.62 1.29
N LYS A 38 -11.10 -24.07 0.08
CA LYS A 38 -11.43 -25.48 -0.18
C LYS A 38 -10.22 -26.38 0.09
N GLU A 39 -9.05 -26.05 -0.43
CA GLU A 39 -7.81 -26.83 -0.18
C GLU A 39 -7.49 -26.92 1.31
N ARG A 40 -7.65 -25.83 2.06
CA ARG A 40 -7.47 -25.83 3.52
C ARG A 40 -8.48 -26.73 4.23
N THR A 41 -9.75 -26.72 3.75
CA THR A 41 -10.80 -27.59 4.30
C THR A 41 -10.51 -29.06 3.98
N ASP A 42 -10.12 -29.37 2.75
CA ASP A 42 -9.77 -30.73 2.32
C ASP A 42 -8.58 -31.27 3.10
N TYR A 43 -7.56 -30.43 3.33
CA TYR A 43 -6.41 -30.74 4.19
C TYR A 43 -6.85 -31.02 5.64
N ALA A 44 -7.66 -30.14 6.24
CA ALA A 44 -8.14 -30.32 7.61
C ALA A 44 -8.93 -31.63 7.75
N GLN A 45 -9.75 -31.99 6.76
CA GLN A 45 -10.49 -33.25 6.75
C GLN A 45 -9.55 -34.46 6.63
N SER A 46 -8.49 -34.36 5.83
CA SER A 46 -7.50 -35.44 5.69
C SER A 46 -6.75 -35.71 7.00
N ILE A 47 -6.33 -34.64 7.71
CA ILE A 47 -5.68 -34.75 9.01
C ILE A 47 -6.65 -35.30 10.06
N MET A 48 -7.89 -34.82 10.09
CA MET A 48 -8.92 -35.31 11.03
C MET A 48 -9.21 -36.81 10.81
N ARG A 49 -9.20 -37.27 9.55
CA ARG A 49 -9.30 -38.70 9.24
C ARG A 49 -8.10 -39.46 9.81
N ASP A 50 -6.88 -39.01 9.55
CA ASP A 50 -5.65 -39.63 10.03
C ASP A 50 -5.60 -39.66 11.57
N MET A 51 -6.06 -38.62 12.26
CA MET A 51 -6.21 -38.59 13.71
C MET A 51 -7.18 -39.66 14.23
N ASN A 52 -8.35 -39.76 13.62
CA ASN A 52 -9.40 -40.70 14.06
C ASN A 52 -9.04 -42.17 13.78
N MET A 53 -8.24 -42.42 12.74
CA MET A 53 -7.86 -43.76 12.28
C MET A 53 -6.39 -44.10 12.58
N LYS A 54 -5.71 -43.33 13.42
CA LYS A 54 -4.29 -43.46 13.70
C LYS A 54 -3.88 -44.89 14.05
N ASP A 55 -4.59 -45.50 14.98
CA ASP A 55 -4.28 -46.86 15.48
C ASP A 55 -4.51 -47.93 14.37
N ASP A 56 -5.59 -47.77 13.60
CA ASP A 56 -5.87 -48.69 12.51
C ASP A 56 -4.86 -48.58 11.37
N ILE A 57 -4.45 -47.36 11.02
CA ILE A 57 -3.42 -47.11 9.99
C ILE A 57 -2.06 -47.64 10.45
N MET A 58 -1.69 -47.48 11.73
CA MET A 58 -0.46 -48.04 12.27
C MET A 58 -0.45 -49.56 12.24
N ALA A 59 -1.56 -50.22 12.63
CA ALA A 59 -1.67 -51.66 12.57
C ALA A 59 -1.61 -52.18 11.11
N LEU A 60 -2.18 -51.44 10.17
CA LEU A 60 -2.12 -51.75 8.73
C LEU A 60 -0.65 -51.60 8.20
N LYS A 61 0.05 -50.57 8.61
CA LYS A 61 1.45 -50.33 8.26
C LYS A 61 2.36 -51.45 8.77
N GLU A 62 2.15 -51.91 10.02
CA GLU A 62 2.90 -53.03 10.59
C GLU A 62 2.63 -54.35 9.86
N SER A 63 1.39 -54.59 9.42
CA SER A 63 1.02 -55.86 8.75
C SER A 63 1.37 -55.93 7.29
N THR A 64 1.24 -54.80 6.56
CA THR A 64 1.39 -54.73 5.10
C THR A 64 2.63 -54.01 4.64
N GLY A 65 3.30 -53.23 5.51
CA GLY A 65 4.43 -52.36 5.15
C GLY A 65 4.02 -51.11 4.33
N ILE A 66 2.74 -50.90 4.09
CA ILE A 66 2.24 -49.78 3.28
C ILE A 66 1.84 -48.63 4.20
N ASP A 67 2.44 -47.45 4.00
CA ASP A 67 2.06 -46.23 4.67
C ASP A 67 0.89 -45.56 3.97
N THR A 68 -0.23 -45.43 4.65
CA THR A 68 -1.47 -44.81 4.15
C THR A 68 -1.83 -43.52 4.84
N PHE A 69 -0.92 -42.95 5.66
CA PHE A 69 -1.08 -41.61 6.20
C PHE A 69 -1.03 -40.56 5.10
N ASN A 70 -1.85 -39.54 5.21
CA ASN A 70 -1.80 -38.38 4.30
C ASN A 70 -0.68 -37.39 4.74
N THR A 71 -0.21 -37.51 5.97
CA THR A 71 0.87 -36.67 6.52
C THR A 71 2.21 -37.37 6.38
N SER A 72 3.26 -36.56 6.13
CA SER A 72 4.64 -37.04 6.08
C SER A 72 5.20 -37.47 7.46
N ASN A 73 4.67 -36.92 8.53
CA ASN A 73 5.11 -37.14 9.92
C ASN A 73 3.95 -37.59 10.82
N PRO A 74 3.66 -38.90 10.89
CA PRO A 74 2.55 -39.40 11.73
C PRO A 74 2.71 -39.15 13.22
N GLU A 75 3.95 -38.90 13.69
CA GLU A 75 4.24 -38.63 15.11
C GLU A 75 3.81 -37.22 15.53
N GLU A 76 3.76 -36.28 14.59
CA GLU A 76 3.37 -34.88 14.81
C GLU A 76 1.87 -34.61 14.60
N LEU A 77 1.06 -35.68 14.42
CA LEU A 77 -0.38 -35.54 14.24
C LEU A 77 -1.02 -34.92 15.49
N PRO A 78 -1.86 -33.89 15.34
CA PRO A 78 -2.64 -33.33 16.44
C PRO A 78 -3.46 -34.42 17.16
N GLY A 79 -3.52 -34.38 18.48
CA GLY A 79 -4.31 -35.35 19.27
C GLY A 79 -5.75 -34.90 19.52
N THR A 80 -6.00 -33.59 19.44
CA THR A 80 -7.31 -32.98 19.71
C THR A 80 -7.73 -32.03 18.59
N LYS A 81 -9.02 -31.67 18.56
CA LYS A 81 -9.52 -30.68 17.58
C LYS A 81 -8.93 -29.30 17.80
N GLU A 82 -8.69 -28.93 19.05
CA GLU A 82 -8.08 -27.67 19.42
C GLU A 82 -6.61 -27.60 18.93
N GLU A 83 -5.88 -28.70 19.04
CA GLU A 83 -4.52 -28.80 18.49
C GLU A 83 -4.53 -28.74 16.95
N LEU A 84 -5.54 -29.32 16.29
CA LEU A 84 -5.71 -29.22 14.85
C LEU A 84 -5.96 -27.77 14.43
N GLU A 85 -6.79 -27.02 15.16
CA GLU A 85 -7.03 -25.60 14.85
C GLU A 85 -5.73 -24.78 15.03
N VAL A 86 -4.95 -25.06 16.05
CA VAL A 86 -3.64 -24.42 16.26
C VAL A 86 -2.68 -24.77 15.12
N HIS A 87 -2.61 -26.03 14.72
CA HIS A 87 -1.78 -26.48 13.60
C HIS A 87 -2.18 -25.78 12.29
N LEU A 88 -3.48 -25.67 12.00
CA LEU A 88 -3.99 -24.96 10.81
C LEU A 88 -3.71 -23.45 10.82
N GLN A 89 -3.53 -22.86 11.99
CA GLN A 89 -3.21 -21.44 12.14
C GLN A 89 -1.72 -21.14 12.12
N LEU A 90 -0.91 -22.01 12.67
CA LEU A 90 0.52 -21.76 12.90
C LEU A 90 1.44 -22.46 11.89
N ASP A 91 1.14 -23.73 11.57
CA ASP A 91 2.04 -24.58 10.81
C ASP A 91 1.61 -24.80 9.36
N TYR A 92 0.30 -24.88 9.13
CA TYR A 92 -0.20 -25.09 7.77
C TYR A 92 -0.17 -23.80 6.95
N LYS A 93 0.59 -23.82 5.87
CA LYS A 93 0.64 -22.74 4.89
C LYS A 93 0.52 -23.32 3.48
N GLN A 94 -0.26 -22.64 2.66
CA GLN A 94 -0.34 -22.95 1.24
C GLN A 94 0.86 -22.37 0.48
N SER A 95 1.20 -22.97 -0.64
CA SER A 95 2.30 -22.49 -1.50
C SER A 95 2.11 -21.03 -1.94
N VAL A 96 0.87 -20.62 -2.18
CA VAL A 96 0.52 -19.23 -2.53
C VAL A 96 0.84 -18.28 -1.37
N GLU A 97 0.46 -18.63 -0.13
CA GLU A 97 0.71 -17.83 1.06
C GLU A 97 2.22 -17.68 1.33
N ILE A 98 2.98 -18.77 1.16
CA ILE A 98 4.45 -18.74 1.28
C ILE A 98 5.07 -17.82 0.20
N ALA A 99 4.59 -17.93 -1.03
CA ALA A 99 5.08 -17.10 -2.13
C ALA A 99 4.76 -15.62 -1.91
N GLU A 100 3.57 -15.29 -1.40
CA GLU A 100 3.18 -13.91 -1.06
C GLU A 100 4.04 -13.33 0.05
N GLU A 101 4.29 -14.09 1.13
CA GLU A 101 5.18 -13.67 2.22
C GLU A 101 6.59 -13.39 1.71
N GLU A 102 7.13 -14.28 0.88
CA GLU A 102 8.48 -14.14 0.31
C GLU A 102 8.56 -12.92 -0.61
N VAL A 103 7.57 -12.70 -1.48
CA VAL A 103 7.52 -11.54 -2.37
C VAL A 103 7.47 -10.23 -1.57
N ILE A 104 6.65 -10.16 -0.51
CA ILE A 104 6.59 -8.97 0.34
C ILE A 104 7.93 -8.72 1.02
N ASN A 105 8.56 -9.77 1.58
CA ASN A 105 9.87 -9.67 2.21
C ASN A 105 10.95 -9.19 1.22
N GLN A 106 10.94 -9.70 -0.02
CA GLN A 106 11.86 -9.26 -1.07
C GLN A 106 11.63 -7.80 -1.47
N VAL A 107 10.37 -7.36 -1.61
CA VAL A 107 10.03 -5.96 -1.89
C VAL A 107 10.55 -5.05 -0.78
N LEU A 108 10.35 -5.41 0.49
CA LEU A 108 10.83 -4.63 1.62
C LEU A 108 12.37 -4.59 1.69
N ALA A 109 13.05 -5.71 1.41
CA ALA A 109 14.50 -5.78 1.36
C ALA A 109 15.07 -4.93 0.21
N PHE A 110 14.49 -5.01 -0.99
CA PHE A 110 14.88 -4.23 -2.16
C PHE A 110 14.78 -2.71 -1.89
N ASN A 111 13.70 -2.28 -1.26
CA ASN A 111 13.47 -0.88 -0.90
C ASN A 111 14.25 -0.43 0.36
N LYS A 112 15.05 -1.31 0.97
CA LYS A 112 15.74 -1.02 2.24
C LYS A 112 14.78 -0.45 3.29
N TYR A 113 13.60 -1.07 3.40
CA TYR A 113 12.51 -0.59 4.25
C TYR A 113 12.91 -0.34 5.70
N SER A 114 13.85 -1.12 6.24
CA SER A 114 14.38 -0.91 7.59
C SER A 114 14.96 0.49 7.81
N LEU A 115 15.63 1.06 6.78
CA LEU A 115 16.16 2.42 6.84
C LEU A 115 15.05 3.46 6.72
N VAL A 116 14.09 3.24 5.81
CA VAL A 116 12.91 4.11 5.66
C VAL A 116 12.12 4.15 6.96
N ASN A 117 11.82 2.97 7.54
CA ASN A 117 11.08 2.85 8.79
C ASN A 117 11.80 3.54 9.96
N LYS A 118 13.12 3.40 10.07
CA LYS A 118 13.91 4.09 11.09
C LYS A 118 13.78 5.60 10.98
N ARG A 119 13.86 6.14 9.76
CA ARG A 119 13.75 7.58 9.50
C ARG A 119 12.35 8.11 9.79
N VAL A 120 11.31 7.40 9.34
CA VAL A 120 9.91 7.75 9.67
C VAL A 120 9.66 7.72 11.18
N THR A 121 10.20 6.71 11.88
CA THR A 121 10.09 6.62 13.35
C THR A 121 10.80 7.78 14.05
N GLU A 122 11.96 8.20 13.54
CA GLU A 122 12.69 9.37 14.07
C GLU A 122 11.85 10.64 13.92
N ASP A 123 11.20 10.85 12.78
CA ASP A 123 10.30 11.99 12.56
C ASP A 123 9.08 11.94 13.47
N ILE A 124 8.44 10.79 13.63
CA ILE A 124 7.31 10.63 14.55
C ILE A 124 7.70 10.98 16.00
N VAL A 125 8.89 10.56 16.42
CA VAL A 125 9.38 10.82 17.79
C VAL A 125 9.80 12.28 17.97
N THR A 126 10.37 12.92 16.95
CA THR A 126 10.92 14.30 17.05
C THR A 126 9.90 15.38 16.73
N ILE A 127 9.13 15.21 15.66
CA ILE A 127 8.17 16.21 15.15
C ILE A 127 6.71 15.79 15.35
N GLY A 128 6.44 14.54 15.65
CA GLY A 128 5.09 14.02 15.88
C GLY A 128 4.36 13.57 14.61
N ILE A 129 4.99 13.64 13.44
CA ILE A 129 4.40 13.21 12.17
C ILE A 129 5.44 12.48 11.33
N GLY A 130 5.05 11.38 10.70
CA GLY A 130 5.88 10.63 9.78
C GLY A 130 5.10 10.26 8.53
N ALA A 131 5.78 10.20 7.39
CA ALA A 131 5.17 9.91 6.11
C ALA A 131 6.03 8.99 5.24
N LEU A 132 5.38 8.14 4.48
CA LEU A 132 5.97 7.34 3.43
C LEU A 132 5.06 7.30 2.21
N LYS A 133 5.65 7.02 1.05
CA LYS A 133 4.93 6.89 -0.21
C LYS A 133 5.20 5.51 -0.80
N THR A 134 4.15 4.85 -1.24
CA THR A 134 4.24 3.59 -1.99
C THR A 134 3.76 3.82 -3.41
N GLN A 135 4.58 3.52 -4.38
CA GLN A 135 4.24 3.66 -5.79
C GLN A 135 4.62 2.42 -6.58
N PHE A 136 3.93 2.18 -7.67
CA PHE A 136 4.26 1.10 -8.59
C PHE A 136 4.89 1.67 -9.86
N ASN A 137 6.10 1.19 -10.16
CA ASN A 137 6.82 1.50 -11.38
C ASN A 137 6.98 0.22 -12.20
N LYS A 138 6.63 0.25 -13.49
CA LYS A 138 6.74 -0.93 -14.38
C LYS A 138 8.17 -1.46 -14.52
N ALA A 139 9.19 -0.60 -14.32
CA ALA A 139 10.59 -0.99 -14.40
C ALA A 139 11.15 -1.55 -13.10
N GLU A 140 10.71 -1.03 -11.96
CA GLU A 140 11.29 -1.32 -10.63
C GLU A 140 10.32 -2.10 -9.72
N GLY A 141 9.05 -2.24 -10.13
CA GLY A 141 8.00 -2.86 -9.33
C GLY A 141 7.46 -1.91 -8.25
N VAL A 142 7.25 -2.43 -7.05
CA VAL A 142 6.76 -1.65 -5.91
C VAL A 142 7.93 -0.91 -5.25
N VAL A 143 7.84 0.41 -5.22
CA VAL A 143 8.83 1.31 -4.62
C VAL A 143 8.23 1.95 -3.38
N VAL A 144 8.97 1.89 -2.26
CA VAL A 144 8.60 2.51 -0.99
C VAL A 144 9.62 3.60 -0.68
N GLU A 145 9.17 4.84 -0.65
CA GLU A 145 10.00 6.01 -0.43
C GLU A 145 9.65 6.72 0.88
N TYR A 146 10.66 7.25 1.53
CA TYR A 146 10.49 8.18 2.63
C TYR A 146 10.01 9.53 2.10
N VAL A 147 9.06 10.15 2.79
CA VAL A 147 8.57 11.50 2.50
C VAL A 147 8.92 12.40 3.68
N ASP A 148 9.63 13.49 3.39
CA ASP A 148 9.99 14.48 4.41
C ASP A 148 8.75 15.26 4.84
N PRO A 149 8.37 15.22 6.13
CA PRO A 149 7.22 15.95 6.64
C PRO A 149 7.29 17.47 6.42
N ALA A 150 8.49 18.06 6.32
CA ALA A 150 8.67 19.48 6.03
C ALA A 150 8.17 19.88 4.64
N ASN A 151 8.15 18.94 3.70
CA ASN A 151 7.75 19.15 2.31
C ASN A 151 6.36 18.57 2.01
N LEU A 152 5.67 18.06 3.02
CA LEU A 152 4.38 17.42 2.89
C LEU A 152 3.25 18.46 2.87
N VAL A 153 2.32 18.32 1.94
CA VAL A 153 1.10 19.14 1.81
C VAL A 153 -0.10 18.20 1.85
N TYR A 154 -1.07 18.48 2.71
CA TYR A 154 -2.26 17.63 2.87
C TYR A 154 -3.50 18.44 3.20
N SER A 155 -4.68 17.86 2.99
CA SER A 155 -5.95 18.45 3.39
C SER A 155 -6.14 18.38 4.90
N PHE A 156 -6.98 19.28 5.44
CA PHE A 156 -7.33 19.20 6.85
C PHE A 156 -7.87 17.81 7.20
N THR A 157 -7.43 17.29 8.33
CA THR A 157 -7.83 15.98 8.86
C THR A 157 -8.00 16.05 10.38
N ASN A 158 -8.88 15.22 10.89
CA ASN A 158 -9.05 14.95 12.32
C ASN A 158 -8.61 13.52 12.66
N ASP A 159 -8.16 12.74 11.68
CA ASP A 159 -7.73 11.37 11.86
C ASP A 159 -6.21 11.27 12.01
N PRO A 160 -5.68 10.66 13.07
CA PRO A 160 -4.24 10.45 13.26
C PRO A 160 -3.58 9.59 12.16
N ASN A 161 -4.35 8.78 11.43
CA ASN A 161 -3.87 7.96 10.32
C ASN A 161 -4.12 8.60 8.95
N PHE A 162 -4.72 9.79 8.89
CA PHE A 162 -4.98 10.53 7.65
C PHE A 162 -5.81 9.76 6.60
N GLU A 163 -6.73 8.91 7.03
CA GLU A 163 -7.60 8.16 6.10
C GLU A 163 -8.68 9.03 5.45
N ASP A 164 -9.07 10.13 6.12
CA ASP A 164 -10.11 11.06 5.69
C ASP A 164 -9.63 12.15 4.72
N ILE A 165 -8.33 12.23 4.44
CA ILE A 165 -7.78 13.24 3.53
C ILE A 165 -8.25 13.03 2.09
N TYR A 166 -8.49 14.13 1.39
CA TYR A 166 -8.89 14.11 -0.02
C TYR A 166 -7.79 14.59 -0.97
N TYR A 167 -6.76 15.28 -0.49
CA TYR A 167 -5.53 15.52 -1.26
C TYR A 167 -4.30 15.41 -0.38
N VAL A 168 -3.21 14.99 -1.00
CA VAL A 168 -1.88 14.93 -0.41
C VAL A 168 -0.85 15.22 -1.50
N GLY A 169 0.27 15.78 -1.14
CA GLY A 169 1.37 16.01 -2.05
C GLY A 169 2.69 16.26 -1.32
N GLU A 170 3.75 16.22 -2.08
CA GLU A 170 5.12 16.49 -1.62
C GLU A 170 5.80 17.48 -2.56
N ILE A 171 6.59 18.39 -2.00
CA ILE A 171 7.40 19.33 -2.78
C ILE A 171 8.81 18.75 -2.89
N LYS A 172 9.24 18.43 -4.11
CA LYS A 172 10.60 17.96 -4.38
C LYS A 172 11.38 19.02 -5.17
N SER A 173 12.62 19.27 -4.77
CA SER A 173 13.57 20.07 -5.55
C SER A 173 14.34 19.15 -6.49
N LEU A 174 14.12 19.30 -7.78
CA LEU A 174 14.71 18.45 -8.82
C LEU A 174 15.61 19.28 -9.74
N THR A 175 16.68 18.67 -10.22
CA THR A 175 17.50 19.23 -11.30
C THR A 175 16.78 19.14 -12.63
N LEU A 176 17.15 20.01 -13.60
CA LEU A 176 16.57 19.95 -14.95
C LEU A 176 16.78 18.60 -15.63
N ALA A 177 17.90 17.94 -15.37
CA ALA A 177 18.18 16.61 -15.91
C ALA A 177 17.22 15.55 -15.33
N GLU A 178 16.92 15.61 -14.04
CA GLU A 178 15.95 14.73 -13.39
C GLU A 178 14.53 14.98 -13.88
N ILE A 179 14.17 16.26 -14.09
CA ILE A 179 12.87 16.64 -14.67
C ILE A 179 12.72 16.05 -16.08
N LYS A 180 13.73 16.19 -16.92
CA LYS A 180 13.72 15.64 -18.29
C LYS A 180 13.66 14.10 -18.28
N LYS A 181 14.31 13.46 -17.33
CA LYS A 181 14.24 11.99 -17.12
C LYS A 181 12.84 11.55 -16.71
N THR A 182 12.23 12.28 -15.77
CA THR A 182 10.90 11.94 -15.21
C THR A 182 9.78 12.24 -16.18
N PHE A 183 9.90 13.36 -16.93
CA PHE A 183 8.91 13.84 -17.88
C PHE A 183 9.50 13.98 -19.29
N PRO A 184 9.73 12.88 -20.02
CA PRO A 184 10.44 12.90 -21.31
C PRO A 184 9.70 13.67 -22.43
N LYS A 185 8.44 14.03 -22.22
CA LYS A 185 7.63 14.80 -23.19
C LYS A 185 7.85 16.31 -23.12
N ILE A 186 8.59 16.79 -22.12
CA ILE A 186 8.85 18.22 -21.94
C ILE A 186 9.81 18.72 -23.01
N THR A 187 9.50 19.88 -23.59
CA THR A 187 10.36 20.57 -24.54
C THR A 187 11.46 21.37 -23.84
N ASP A 188 12.58 21.57 -24.54
CA ASP A 188 13.70 22.36 -23.99
C ASP A 188 13.28 23.82 -23.71
N ALA A 189 12.37 24.40 -24.49
CA ALA A 189 11.80 25.72 -24.24
C ALA A 189 11.00 25.81 -22.94
N GLU A 190 10.24 24.76 -22.61
CA GLU A 190 9.51 24.66 -21.34
C GLU A 190 10.48 24.51 -20.16
N LEU A 191 11.58 23.76 -20.31
CA LEU A 191 12.63 23.64 -19.30
C LEU A 191 13.29 25.00 -19.02
N GLU A 192 13.63 25.79 -20.05
CA GLU A 192 14.17 27.12 -19.87
C GLU A 192 13.19 28.08 -19.18
N MET A 193 11.90 27.94 -19.44
CA MET A 193 10.88 28.73 -18.75
C MET A 193 10.80 28.37 -17.27
N MET A 194 11.00 27.09 -16.91
CA MET A 194 10.98 26.65 -15.51
C MET A 194 12.13 27.23 -14.69
N VAL A 195 13.31 27.38 -15.28
CA VAL A 195 14.47 28.02 -14.63
C VAL A 195 14.19 29.47 -14.23
N ARG A 196 13.34 30.16 -15.00
CA ARG A 196 12.93 31.55 -14.71
C ARG A 196 11.99 31.69 -13.52
N TYR A 197 11.40 30.57 -13.05
CA TYR A 197 10.57 30.50 -11.84
C TYR A 197 11.24 29.63 -10.79
N PRO A 198 12.42 30.04 -10.25
CA PRO A 198 13.05 29.33 -9.16
C PRO A 198 12.04 29.28 -8.01
N GLY A 199 11.89 28.11 -7.42
CA GLY A 199 11.01 27.90 -6.28
C GLY A 199 11.26 28.94 -5.21
N ARG A 200 10.25 29.68 -4.93
CA ARG A 200 10.34 30.91 -4.25
C ARG A 200 10.29 30.76 -2.74
N ASP A 201 11.42 30.78 -2.12
CA ASP A 201 11.58 31.57 -0.90
C ASP A 201 12.41 32.80 -1.26
N GLY A 202 11.72 33.89 -1.59
CA GLY A 202 12.30 35.15 -2.03
C GLY A 202 13.11 35.89 -0.96
N TYR A 203 13.66 35.17 0.01
CA TYR A 203 14.41 35.74 1.12
C TYR A 203 15.86 35.25 1.24
N ILE A 204 16.28 34.23 0.53
CA ILE A 204 17.68 33.82 0.58
C ILE A 204 18.14 33.52 -0.83
N ALA A 205 18.53 34.53 -1.57
CA ALA A 205 19.51 34.36 -2.62
C ALA A 205 20.85 33.97 -1.93
N ASN A 206 20.96 32.67 -1.59
CA ASN A 206 22.24 32.15 -1.12
C ASN A 206 23.07 31.89 -2.39
N PRO A 207 24.13 32.63 -2.65
CA PRO A 207 24.93 32.53 -3.88
C PRO A 207 25.61 31.17 -4.06
N ASN A 208 25.48 30.28 -3.09
CA ASN A 208 26.03 28.93 -3.10
C ASN A 208 24.99 27.83 -3.40
N TYR A 209 23.72 28.16 -3.68
CA TYR A 209 22.75 27.18 -4.12
C TYR A 209 22.76 27.08 -5.65
N ASP A 210 22.77 25.84 -6.13
CA ASP A 210 22.66 25.49 -7.54
C ASP A 210 21.37 26.14 -8.12
N ASN A 211 21.56 27.10 -9.02
CA ASN A 211 20.46 27.81 -9.69
C ASN A 211 19.61 26.91 -10.60
N ASP A 212 19.98 25.63 -10.72
CA ASP A 212 19.34 24.65 -11.59
C ASP A 212 18.27 23.78 -10.89
N LEU A 213 17.98 24.05 -9.60
CA LEU A 213 16.96 23.32 -8.85
C LEU A 213 15.60 23.97 -9.04
N VAL A 214 14.63 23.17 -9.49
CA VAL A 214 13.22 23.55 -9.66
C VAL A 214 12.38 22.81 -8.63
N GLN A 215 11.53 23.54 -7.92
CA GLN A 215 10.58 22.94 -7.00
C GLN A 215 9.34 22.47 -7.75
N ILE A 216 9.01 21.18 -7.57
CA ILE A 216 7.85 20.55 -8.18
C ILE A 216 6.99 19.98 -7.07
N LEU A 217 5.70 20.33 -7.09
CA LEU A 217 4.67 19.71 -6.26
C LEU A 217 4.15 18.46 -6.98
N PHE A 218 4.44 17.29 -6.43
CA PHE A 218 3.78 16.04 -6.79
C PHE A 218 2.57 15.88 -5.88
N PHE A 219 1.40 15.67 -6.43
CA PHE A 219 0.17 15.61 -5.64
C PHE A 219 -0.79 14.55 -6.12
N GLU A 220 -1.60 14.09 -5.22
CA GLU A 220 -2.71 13.18 -5.47
C GLU A 220 -3.98 13.75 -4.84
N TYR A 221 -5.12 13.55 -5.49
CA TYR A 221 -6.40 13.92 -4.91
C TYR A 221 -7.49 12.92 -5.29
N LYS A 222 -8.40 12.72 -4.34
CA LYS A 222 -9.59 11.88 -4.52
C LYS A 222 -10.70 12.69 -5.15
N THR A 223 -11.42 12.08 -6.08
CA THR A 223 -12.65 12.62 -6.64
C THR A 223 -13.61 11.47 -6.93
N PHE A 224 -14.81 11.80 -7.38
CA PHE A 224 -15.83 10.80 -7.68
C PHE A 224 -16.08 10.73 -9.17
N ILE A 225 -16.25 9.50 -9.67
CA ILE A 225 -16.68 9.21 -11.03
C ILE A 225 -17.90 8.28 -10.94
N ASP A 226 -18.89 8.54 -11.79
CA ASP A 226 -20.05 7.67 -11.90
C ASP A 226 -19.73 6.45 -12.74
N GLN A 227 -19.88 5.29 -12.12
CA GLN A 227 -19.80 3.99 -12.78
C GLN A 227 -21.18 3.60 -13.24
N VAL A 228 -21.42 3.59 -14.55
CA VAL A 228 -22.71 3.31 -15.14
C VAL A 228 -22.79 1.87 -15.62
N PHE A 229 -23.87 1.18 -15.23
CA PHE A 229 -24.15 -0.19 -15.63
C PHE A 229 -25.45 -0.24 -16.43
N LYS A 230 -25.39 -0.96 -17.54
CA LYS A 230 -26.56 -1.39 -18.29
C LYS A 230 -26.99 -2.74 -17.77
N ILE A 231 -28.22 -2.84 -17.28
CA ILE A 231 -28.84 -4.10 -16.90
C ILE A 231 -29.80 -4.50 -18.02
N LYS A 232 -29.60 -5.66 -18.61
CA LYS A 232 -30.51 -6.27 -19.56
C LYS A 232 -31.29 -7.39 -18.88
N LYS A 233 -32.63 -7.25 -18.85
CA LYS A 233 -33.54 -8.32 -18.41
C LYS A 233 -33.85 -9.20 -19.61
N THR A 234 -33.68 -10.51 -19.44
CA THR A 234 -34.06 -11.50 -20.42
C THR A 234 -35.45 -12.02 -20.10
N ASP A 235 -36.18 -12.48 -21.09
CA ASP A 235 -37.54 -13.02 -20.95
C ASP A 235 -37.62 -14.25 -19.97
N GLN A 236 -36.49 -14.82 -19.66
CA GLN A 236 -36.32 -15.92 -18.67
C GLN A 236 -35.98 -15.40 -17.25
N GLY A 237 -36.05 -14.10 -16.99
CA GLY A 237 -35.77 -13.52 -15.66
C GLY A 237 -34.27 -13.42 -15.30
N LEU A 238 -33.37 -13.75 -16.23
CA LEU A 238 -31.92 -13.57 -16.02
C LEU A 238 -31.52 -12.13 -16.30
N GLU A 239 -30.79 -11.50 -15.36
CA GLU A 239 -30.24 -10.18 -15.52
C GLU A 239 -28.77 -10.25 -15.97
N LYS A 240 -28.43 -9.55 -17.04
CA LYS A 240 -27.06 -9.41 -17.52
C LYS A 240 -26.61 -7.97 -17.37
N THR A 241 -25.58 -7.77 -16.56
CA THR A 241 -25.01 -6.45 -16.27
C THR A 241 -23.75 -6.20 -17.09
N LEU A 242 -23.66 -5.03 -17.74
CA LEU A 242 -22.50 -4.59 -18.50
C LEU A 242 -22.15 -3.16 -18.12
N GLN A 243 -20.88 -2.93 -17.78
CA GLN A 243 -20.37 -1.58 -17.54
C GLN A 243 -20.32 -0.78 -18.85
N LYS A 244 -20.76 0.46 -18.79
CA LYS A 244 -20.83 1.39 -19.91
C LYS A 244 -20.18 2.73 -19.54
N PRO A 245 -19.79 3.57 -20.51
CA PRO A 245 -19.39 4.95 -20.26
C PRO A 245 -20.49 5.72 -19.52
N ASP A 246 -20.13 6.73 -18.77
CA ASP A 246 -21.03 7.61 -18.01
C ASP A 246 -22.07 8.32 -18.89
N THR A 247 -21.71 8.61 -20.14
CA THR A 247 -22.58 9.21 -21.18
C THR A 247 -23.61 8.26 -21.76
N PHE A 248 -23.60 6.99 -21.35
CA PHE A 248 -24.51 5.98 -21.91
C PHE A 248 -25.96 6.19 -21.46
N ASN A 249 -26.85 6.42 -22.43
CA ASN A 249 -28.30 6.37 -22.24
C ASN A 249 -28.87 5.11 -22.90
N PRO A 250 -29.57 4.24 -22.16
CA PRO A 250 -30.22 3.07 -22.74
C PRO A 250 -31.37 3.50 -23.66
N PRO A 251 -31.67 2.71 -24.68
CA PRO A 251 -32.91 2.91 -25.45
C PRO A 251 -34.11 2.74 -24.50
N GLN A 252 -35.16 3.53 -24.72
CA GLN A 252 -36.39 3.43 -23.93
C GLN A 252 -37.08 2.08 -24.24
N SER A 253 -36.83 1.07 -23.46
CA SER A 253 -37.48 -0.21 -23.53
C SER A 253 -37.51 -0.85 -22.15
N ASP A 254 -38.56 -1.56 -21.81
CA ASP A 254 -38.77 -2.20 -20.52
C ASP A 254 -37.70 -3.28 -20.19
N ASN A 255 -36.89 -3.67 -21.17
CA ASN A 255 -35.87 -4.71 -21.03
C ASN A 255 -34.51 -4.19 -20.62
N PHE A 256 -34.34 -2.87 -20.49
CA PHE A 256 -33.06 -2.25 -20.17
C PHE A 256 -33.19 -1.23 -19.03
N ASP A 257 -32.42 -1.43 -17.98
CA ASP A 257 -32.26 -0.46 -16.90
C ASP A 257 -30.84 0.14 -16.89
N ARG A 258 -30.77 1.39 -16.46
CA ARG A 258 -29.51 2.06 -16.15
C ARG A 258 -29.39 2.22 -14.65
N VAL A 259 -28.31 1.68 -14.09
CA VAL A 259 -27.94 1.89 -12.69
C VAL A 259 -26.58 2.56 -12.67
N SER A 260 -26.43 3.61 -11.88
CA SER A 260 -25.15 4.27 -11.64
C SER A 260 -24.81 4.22 -10.17
N ARG A 261 -23.53 4.06 -9.87
CA ARG A 261 -22.96 4.25 -8.53
C ARG A 261 -21.77 5.18 -8.63
N SER A 262 -21.62 6.05 -7.65
CA SER A 262 -20.44 6.89 -7.54
C SER A 262 -19.31 6.11 -6.87
N ILE A 263 -18.14 6.13 -7.45
CA ILE A 263 -16.92 5.53 -6.90
C ILE A 263 -15.83 6.57 -6.78
N GLU A 264 -15.03 6.46 -5.72
CA GLU A 264 -13.83 7.28 -5.60
C GLU A 264 -12.76 6.83 -6.59
N VAL A 265 -12.06 7.82 -7.14
CA VAL A 265 -10.89 7.64 -7.98
C VAL A 265 -9.78 8.60 -7.54
N LEU A 266 -8.55 8.19 -7.81
CA LEU A 266 -7.36 8.95 -7.49
C LEU A 266 -6.78 9.57 -8.75
N PHE A 267 -6.59 10.89 -8.76
CA PHE A 267 -5.81 11.58 -9.77
C PHE A 267 -4.44 11.92 -9.22
N SER A 268 -3.41 11.74 -10.02
CA SER A 268 -2.06 12.17 -9.72
C SER A 268 -1.60 13.26 -10.68
N GLY A 269 -0.82 14.20 -10.18
CA GLY A 269 -0.29 15.28 -10.97
C GLY A 269 1.04 15.79 -10.47
N ALA A 270 1.72 16.53 -11.33
CA ALA A 270 2.95 17.23 -11.02
C ALA A 270 2.88 18.66 -11.54
N LYS A 271 3.17 19.64 -10.69
CA LYS A 271 3.11 21.06 -11.02
C LYS A 271 4.38 21.78 -10.58
N VAL A 272 4.90 22.65 -11.44
CA VAL A 272 6.01 23.53 -11.09
C VAL A 272 5.53 24.60 -10.12
N MET A 273 6.22 24.74 -8.99
CA MET A 273 5.89 25.74 -7.98
C MET A 273 6.21 27.16 -8.51
N GLY A 274 5.27 28.08 -8.29
CA GLY A 274 5.40 29.47 -8.78
C GLY A 274 5.12 29.69 -10.27
N ALA A 275 4.96 28.63 -11.05
CA ALA A 275 4.64 28.70 -12.48
C ALA A 275 3.23 28.14 -12.76
N PRO A 276 2.55 28.59 -13.81
CA PRO A 276 1.25 28.06 -14.20
C PRO A 276 1.34 26.66 -14.82
N GLN A 277 2.55 26.18 -15.13
CA GLN A 277 2.76 24.93 -15.84
C GLN A 277 2.41 23.70 -15.00
N MET A 278 1.55 22.85 -15.62
CA MET A 278 1.27 21.50 -15.15
C MET A 278 2.10 20.52 -15.98
N LEU A 279 2.96 19.73 -15.33
CA LEU A 279 3.83 18.76 -15.98
C LEU A 279 3.09 17.49 -16.33
N GLU A 280 2.25 17.05 -15.42
CA GLU A 280 1.45 15.85 -15.56
C GLU A 280 0.14 15.99 -14.80
N TRP A 281 -0.91 15.44 -15.38
CA TRP A 281 -2.20 15.23 -14.75
C TRP A 281 -2.83 14.00 -15.36
N LYS A 282 -3.00 12.97 -14.56
CA LYS A 282 -3.57 11.70 -15.04
C LYS A 282 -4.35 10.99 -13.94
N LEU A 283 -5.27 10.13 -14.36
CA LEU A 283 -5.89 9.16 -13.47
C LEU A 283 -4.80 8.16 -13.03
N ALA A 284 -4.71 7.90 -11.72
CA ALA A 284 -3.75 6.93 -11.20
C ALA A 284 -4.03 5.53 -11.77
N GLU A 285 -3.00 4.88 -12.32
CA GLU A 285 -3.14 3.59 -12.99
C GLU A 285 -3.37 2.45 -11.99
N ASN A 286 -2.70 2.49 -10.83
CA ASN A 286 -2.68 1.42 -9.84
C ASN A 286 -3.36 1.86 -8.54
N MET A 287 -4.65 2.10 -8.60
CA MET A 287 -5.43 2.47 -7.43
C MET A 287 -5.68 1.25 -6.54
N THR A 288 -5.29 1.34 -5.28
CA THR A 288 -5.61 0.34 -4.26
C THR A 288 -6.90 0.71 -3.56
N ARG A 289 -7.71 -0.29 -3.23
CA ARG A 289 -9.00 -0.11 -2.57
C ARG A 289 -9.04 -0.94 -1.29
N PRO A 290 -9.62 -0.40 -0.20
CA PRO A 290 -9.79 -1.18 1.02
C PRO A 290 -10.77 -2.34 0.76
N SER A 291 -10.49 -3.50 1.35
CA SER A 291 -11.36 -4.69 1.23
C SER A 291 -12.74 -4.49 1.88
N SER A 292 -12.83 -3.58 2.84
CA SER A 292 -14.09 -3.23 3.53
C SER A 292 -15.04 -2.41 2.66
N ASP A 293 -14.52 -1.59 1.73
CA ASP A 293 -15.32 -0.72 0.87
C ASP A 293 -14.65 -0.50 -0.48
N LEU A 294 -15.06 -1.26 -1.47
CA LEU A 294 -14.53 -1.17 -2.83
C LEU A 294 -14.92 0.12 -3.58
N THR A 295 -15.78 0.96 -3.01
CA THR A 295 -16.13 2.26 -3.59
C THR A 295 -15.11 3.34 -3.22
N LYS A 296 -14.32 3.14 -2.15
CA LYS A 296 -13.26 4.03 -1.70
C LYS A 296 -11.94 3.70 -2.37
N VAL A 297 -11.02 4.67 -2.35
CA VAL A 297 -9.65 4.51 -2.84
C VAL A 297 -8.65 4.94 -1.76
N ASN A 298 -7.57 4.19 -1.62
CA ASN A 298 -6.46 4.57 -0.74
C ASN A 298 -5.53 5.54 -1.46
N MET A 299 -4.97 6.49 -0.71
CA MET A 299 -3.83 7.30 -1.18
C MET A 299 -2.57 6.43 -1.26
N ASN A 300 -1.63 6.80 -2.13
CA ASN A 300 -0.32 6.18 -2.16
C ASN A 300 0.62 6.70 -1.06
N TYR A 301 0.19 7.71 -0.32
CA TYR A 301 0.87 8.23 0.85
C TYR A 301 0.25 7.63 2.12
N ALA A 302 1.09 7.07 2.98
CA ALA A 302 0.73 6.68 4.33
C ALA A 302 1.35 7.67 5.30
N ILE A 303 0.52 8.38 6.05
CA ILE A 303 0.90 9.42 7.00
C ILE A 303 0.38 9.01 8.37
N CYS A 304 1.15 9.26 9.40
CA CYS A 304 0.76 9.00 10.77
C CYS A 304 1.20 10.13 11.68
N ALA A 305 0.28 10.64 12.49
CA ALA A 305 0.55 11.62 13.53
C ALA A 305 -0.16 11.20 14.83
N PRO A 306 0.43 10.33 15.65
CA PRO A 306 -0.21 9.73 16.82
C PRO A 306 -0.73 10.73 17.83
N ASN A 307 -0.11 11.91 17.91
CA ASN A 307 -0.42 12.93 18.90
C ASN A 307 -1.29 14.10 18.34
N LEU A 308 -1.96 13.91 17.21
CA LEU A 308 -2.72 14.97 16.55
C LEU A 308 -3.77 15.63 17.44
N TYR A 309 -4.28 14.91 18.47
CA TYR A 309 -5.32 15.39 19.40
C TYR A 309 -4.84 15.70 20.80
N GLN A 310 -3.55 15.68 21.07
CA GLN A 310 -3.01 15.92 22.42
C GLN A 310 -2.52 17.36 22.63
N GLY A 311 -2.91 18.27 21.73
CA GLY A 311 -2.61 19.70 21.83
C GLY A 311 -3.66 20.52 22.55
#